data_65f6edd70cfa5fd73d62a42162f80040
#
_entry.id   65f6edd70cfa5fd73d62a42162f80040
#
_cell.length_a   1.000
_cell.length_b   1.000
_cell.length_c   1.000
_cell.angle_alpha   90.00
_cell.angle_beta   90.00
_cell.angle_gamma   90.00
#
_symmetry.space_group_name_H-M   'P 1'
#
loop_
_entity.id
_entity.type
_entity.pdbx_description
1 polymer ?
#
loop_
_entity_poly.entity_id
_entity_poly.type
_entity_poly.pdbx_seq_one_letter_code
_entity_poly.pdbx_strand_id
1 'polypeptide(L)'
;MSVTHTDAEVVATPPARRARMRPPVSPVLAVGILSVLAFLSLWAIATQSGWVSQIFLPSPLAVLEAGRDLVATGELWQAVLASSQRVFLGFFLAALVSVPLGVLMGVWWPAKAAIDPFVSLLRPLPSITWIPLTILWLGIGESQKTAIVFMGSWIYILIYTLESTKRVDPLLIRAARNLGASDFAIMRKVVLMAALPGIISGLKVTLAISWSCVITAEMIAAQTGLGAIIWRAKDGGDLALVLVGMIGISVTVLIADRIVDRLERIFLPWERARRG
;
A
#
# COMPACT_ATOMS: atom_id res chain seq x y z
N MET A 1 -17.64 74.22 -21.57
CA MET A 1 -16.88 73.27 -22.36
C MET A 1 -15.87 72.66 -21.45
N SER A 2 -16.16 71.47 -20.90
CA SER A 2 -15.28 70.73 -20.08
C SER A 2 -15.20 69.32 -20.65
N VAL A 3 -14.04 68.98 -21.19
CA VAL A 3 -13.74 67.67 -21.81
C VAL A 3 -13.26 66.77 -20.72
N THR A 4 -14.02 65.76 -20.36
CA THR A 4 -13.61 64.66 -19.43
C THR A 4 -12.77 63.66 -20.22
N HIS A 5 -11.49 63.59 -19.90
CA HIS A 5 -10.60 62.50 -20.32
C HIS A 5 -10.97 61.21 -19.55
N THR A 6 -11.43 60.22 -20.28
CA THR A 6 -11.61 58.86 -19.76
C THR A 6 -10.29 58.11 -19.93
N ASP A 7 -9.56 57.93 -18.86
CA ASP A 7 -8.36 57.06 -18.82
C ASP A 7 -8.80 55.61 -18.99
N ALA A 8 -8.48 55.03 -20.14
CA ALA A 8 -8.65 53.61 -20.38
C ALA A 8 -7.53 52.83 -19.63
N GLU A 9 -7.93 52.22 -18.56
CA GLU A 9 -7.09 51.33 -17.78
C GLU A 9 -6.69 50.10 -18.63
N VAL A 10 -5.42 50.05 -19.04
CA VAL A 10 -4.84 48.92 -19.78
C VAL A 10 -4.72 47.77 -18.84
N VAL A 11 -5.68 46.82 -18.87
CA VAL A 11 -5.63 45.55 -18.16
C VAL A 11 -4.45 44.74 -18.70
N ALA A 12 -3.34 44.76 -17.98
CA ALA A 12 -2.19 43.93 -18.28
C ALA A 12 -2.56 42.46 -18.17
N THR A 13 -2.57 41.76 -19.31
CA THR A 13 -2.70 40.30 -19.36
C THR A 13 -1.55 39.65 -18.62
N PRO A 14 -1.80 38.73 -17.63
CA PRO A 14 -0.75 38.05 -16.93
C PRO A 14 0.10 37.22 -17.92
N PRO A 15 1.45 37.14 -17.70
CA PRO A 15 2.33 36.40 -18.61
C PRO A 15 1.91 34.93 -18.64
N ALA A 16 1.71 34.44 -19.88
CA ALA A 16 1.37 33.04 -20.13
C ALA A 16 2.35 32.11 -19.36
N ARG A 17 1.84 31.35 -18.40
CA ARG A 17 2.57 30.32 -17.68
C ARG A 17 3.14 29.36 -18.73
N ARG A 18 4.46 29.44 -18.97
CA ARG A 18 5.18 28.48 -19.82
C ARG A 18 4.88 27.08 -19.29
N ALA A 19 4.07 26.34 -20.02
CA ALA A 19 3.83 24.92 -19.75
C ALA A 19 5.19 24.24 -19.74
N ARG A 20 5.62 23.72 -18.59
CA ARG A 20 6.80 22.85 -18.51
C ARG A 20 6.48 21.64 -19.40
N MET A 21 7.02 21.62 -20.60
CA MET A 21 6.97 20.45 -21.47
C MET A 21 7.50 19.25 -20.69
N ARG A 22 6.66 18.27 -20.42
CA ARG A 22 7.13 16.97 -19.93
C ARG A 22 7.98 16.36 -21.02
N PRO A 23 9.21 15.88 -20.71
CA PRO A 23 10.05 15.25 -21.70
C PRO A 23 9.32 14.07 -22.35
N PRO A 24 9.52 13.78 -23.61
CA PRO A 24 8.91 12.61 -24.26
C PRO A 24 9.27 11.34 -23.49
N VAL A 25 8.34 10.37 -23.43
CA VAL A 25 8.43 9.15 -22.61
C VAL A 25 9.72 8.35 -22.86
N SER A 26 10.26 8.42 -24.07
CA SER A 26 11.49 7.74 -24.48
C SER A 26 12.74 8.11 -23.64
N PRO A 27 13.08 9.38 -23.39
CA PRO A 27 14.26 9.71 -22.58
C PRO A 27 14.07 9.39 -21.10
N VAL A 28 12.85 9.44 -20.56
CA VAL A 28 12.59 9.05 -19.16
C VAL A 28 12.84 7.55 -18.98
N LEU A 29 12.37 6.73 -19.92
CA LEU A 29 12.60 5.29 -19.89
C LEU A 29 14.10 4.96 -20.07
N ALA A 30 14.78 5.64 -21.00
CA ALA A 30 16.20 5.45 -21.23
C ALA A 30 17.03 5.78 -19.98
N VAL A 31 16.74 6.90 -19.30
CA VAL A 31 17.40 7.27 -18.04
C VAL A 31 17.12 6.23 -16.95
N GLY A 32 15.90 5.73 -16.85
CA GLY A 32 15.55 4.68 -15.88
C GLY A 32 16.35 3.38 -16.12
N ILE A 33 16.41 2.91 -17.35
CA ILE A 33 17.19 1.71 -17.71
C ILE A 33 18.67 1.93 -17.42
N LEU A 34 19.23 3.08 -17.83
CA LEU A 34 20.62 3.42 -17.60
C LEU A 34 20.98 3.45 -16.11
N SER A 35 20.09 3.99 -15.27
CA SER A 35 20.27 4.02 -13.81
C SER A 35 20.32 2.61 -13.22
N VAL A 36 19.43 1.71 -13.65
CA VAL A 36 19.44 0.30 -13.20
C VAL A 36 20.71 -0.42 -13.66
N LEU A 37 21.12 -0.24 -14.91
CA LEU A 37 22.34 -0.85 -15.43
C LEU A 37 23.59 -0.31 -14.71
N ALA A 38 23.65 1.00 -14.45
CA ALA A 38 24.73 1.62 -13.70
C ALA A 38 24.82 1.06 -12.27
N PHE A 39 23.67 0.91 -11.59
CA PHE A 39 23.62 0.31 -10.26
C PHE A 39 24.11 -1.14 -10.26
N LEU A 40 23.62 -1.98 -11.19
CA LEU A 40 24.04 -3.38 -11.30
C LEU A 40 25.52 -3.51 -11.64
N SER A 41 26.03 -2.64 -12.52
CA SER A 41 27.46 -2.61 -12.86
C SER A 41 28.33 -2.21 -11.67
N LEU A 42 27.92 -1.17 -10.92
CA LEU A 42 28.61 -0.75 -9.71
C LEU A 42 28.64 -1.85 -8.66
N TRP A 43 27.51 -2.53 -8.45
CA TRP A 43 27.40 -3.67 -7.54
C TRP A 43 28.32 -4.82 -7.98
N ALA A 44 28.30 -5.20 -9.27
CA ALA A 44 29.17 -6.23 -9.81
C ALA A 44 30.66 -5.89 -9.63
N ILE A 45 31.06 -4.64 -9.93
CA ILE A 45 32.42 -4.17 -9.76
C ILE A 45 32.86 -4.21 -8.28
N ALA A 46 32.01 -3.71 -7.37
CA ALA A 46 32.32 -3.68 -5.94
C ALA A 46 32.56 -5.07 -5.34
N THR A 47 31.79 -6.07 -5.81
CA THR A 47 31.92 -7.47 -5.33
C THR A 47 33.04 -8.24 -6.01
N GLN A 48 33.34 -7.98 -7.28
CA GLN A 48 34.40 -8.66 -8.03
C GLN A 48 35.79 -8.07 -7.79
N SER A 49 35.90 -6.74 -7.55
CA SER A 49 37.17 -6.08 -7.23
C SER A 49 37.69 -6.36 -5.81
N GLY A 50 36.87 -7.04 -4.98
CA GLY A 50 37.21 -7.31 -3.58
C GLY A 50 37.05 -6.13 -2.62
N TRP A 51 36.46 -5.00 -3.07
CA TRP A 51 36.14 -3.87 -2.18
C TRP A 51 35.18 -4.27 -1.08
N VAL A 52 34.22 -5.14 -1.41
CA VAL A 52 33.29 -5.70 -0.46
C VAL A 52 33.43 -7.21 -0.47
N SER A 53 33.61 -7.83 0.69
CA SER A 53 33.67 -9.29 0.80
C SER A 53 32.35 -9.91 0.36
N GLN A 54 32.41 -10.96 -0.45
CA GLN A 54 31.23 -11.68 -0.91
C GLN A 54 30.43 -12.34 0.22
N ILE A 55 31.06 -12.50 1.40
CA ILE A 55 30.40 -12.95 2.63
C ILE A 55 29.34 -11.94 3.10
N PHE A 56 29.58 -10.62 2.90
CA PHE A 56 28.65 -9.58 3.33
C PHE A 56 27.75 -9.09 2.19
N LEU A 57 28.24 -9.13 0.96
CA LEU A 57 27.47 -8.74 -0.22
C LEU A 57 27.77 -9.72 -1.35
N PRO A 58 26.88 -10.69 -1.62
CA PRO A 58 27.04 -11.63 -2.74
C PRO A 58 27.04 -10.90 -4.08
N SER A 59 27.73 -11.49 -5.08
CA SER A 59 27.70 -10.93 -6.43
C SER A 59 26.31 -11.03 -7.07
N PRO A 60 25.96 -10.17 -8.03
CA PRO A 60 24.70 -10.28 -8.77
C PRO A 60 24.51 -11.65 -9.44
N LEU A 61 25.60 -12.28 -9.88
CA LEU A 61 25.57 -13.59 -10.49
C LEU A 61 25.20 -14.68 -9.47
N ALA A 62 25.79 -14.67 -8.26
CA ALA A 62 25.46 -15.60 -7.19
C ALA A 62 23.98 -15.49 -6.77
N VAL A 63 23.44 -14.26 -6.72
CA VAL A 63 22.01 -14.02 -6.46
C VAL A 63 21.15 -14.58 -7.58
N LEU A 64 21.56 -14.43 -8.84
CA LEU A 64 20.82 -14.97 -9.98
C LEU A 64 20.80 -16.50 -9.97
N GLU A 65 21.93 -17.14 -9.67
CA GLU A 65 22.05 -18.60 -9.56
C GLU A 65 21.17 -19.13 -8.42
N ALA A 66 21.29 -18.58 -7.20
CA ALA A 66 20.44 -18.94 -6.08
C ALA A 66 18.93 -18.74 -6.39
N GLY A 67 18.60 -17.66 -7.08
CA GLY A 67 17.22 -17.42 -7.51
C GLY A 67 16.71 -18.43 -8.53
N ARG A 68 17.55 -18.83 -9.47
CA ARG A 68 17.22 -19.85 -10.47
C ARG A 68 16.96 -21.21 -9.82
N ASP A 69 17.79 -21.60 -8.86
CA ASP A 69 17.65 -22.85 -8.12
C ASP A 69 16.35 -22.85 -7.30
N LEU A 70 16.04 -21.75 -6.63
CA LEU A 70 14.81 -21.59 -5.85
C LEU A 70 13.55 -21.65 -6.74
N VAL A 71 13.61 -21.12 -7.97
CA VAL A 71 12.54 -21.25 -8.96
C VAL A 71 12.43 -22.67 -9.47
N ALA A 72 13.57 -23.34 -9.77
CA ALA A 72 13.60 -24.70 -10.29
C ALA A 72 13.04 -25.74 -9.32
N THR A 73 13.29 -25.57 -8.02
CA THR A 73 12.72 -26.42 -6.96
C THR A 73 11.22 -26.17 -6.72
N GLY A 74 10.68 -25.08 -7.22
CA GLY A 74 9.30 -24.65 -6.98
C GLY A 74 9.06 -24.00 -5.61
N GLU A 75 10.08 -23.91 -4.75
CA GLU A 75 9.96 -23.37 -3.40
C GLU A 75 9.56 -21.89 -3.41
N LEU A 76 10.09 -21.10 -4.37
CA LEU A 76 9.73 -19.70 -4.51
C LEU A 76 8.21 -19.51 -4.74
N TRP A 77 7.63 -20.33 -5.60
CA TRP A 77 6.20 -20.24 -5.92
C TRP A 77 5.32 -20.61 -4.74
N GLN A 78 5.71 -21.65 -4.00
CA GLN A 78 5.01 -22.04 -2.77
C GLN A 78 5.07 -20.91 -1.73
N ALA A 79 6.24 -20.29 -1.56
CA ALA A 79 6.42 -19.18 -0.64
C ALA A 79 5.59 -17.94 -1.04
N VAL A 80 5.59 -17.58 -2.33
CA VAL A 80 4.77 -16.47 -2.86
C VAL A 80 3.29 -16.71 -2.62
N LEU A 81 2.81 -17.92 -2.92
CA LEU A 81 1.40 -18.27 -2.71
C LEU A 81 1.02 -18.24 -1.23
N ALA A 82 1.85 -18.82 -0.35
CA ALA A 82 1.59 -18.84 1.09
C ALA A 82 1.53 -17.42 1.69
N SER A 83 2.52 -16.57 1.38
CA SER A 83 2.54 -15.17 1.84
C SER A 83 1.35 -14.40 1.28
N SER A 84 1.04 -14.55 -0.01
CA SER A 84 -0.09 -13.89 -0.65
C SER A 84 -1.43 -14.26 -0.02
N GLN A 85 -1.67 -15.55 0.24
CA GLN A 85 -2.90 -16.02 0.89
C GLN A 85 -3.08 -15.39 2.26
N ARG A 86 -2.03 -15.34 3.08
CA ARG A 86 -2.05 -14.73 4.42
C ARG A 86 -2.35 -13.23 4.34
N VAL A 87 -1.67 -12.52 3.42
CA VAL A 87 -1.88 -11.08 3.22
C VAL A 87 -3.31 -10.80 2.80
N PHE A 88 -3.78 -11.44 1.72
CA PHE A 88 -5.12 -11.15 1.22
C PHE A 88 -6.22 -11.54 2.20
N LEU A 89 -6.07 -12.66 2.91
CA LEU A 89 -7.06 -13.08 3.90
C LEU A 89 -7.09 -12.12 5.10
N GLY A 90 -5.95 -11.80 5.70
CA GLY A 90 -5.88 -10.88 6.84
C GLY A 90 -6.32 -9.47 6.49
N PHE A 91 -5.90 -8.97 5.33
CA PHE A 91 -6.29 -7.67 4.80
C PHE A 91 -7.80 -7.59 4.49
N PHE A 92 -8.36 -8.62 3.85
CA PHE A 92 -9.80 -8.67 3.55
C PHE A 92 -10.65 -8.68 4.83
N LEU A 93 -10.26 -9.48 5.81
CA LEU A 93 -10.94 -9.50 7.13
C LEU A 93 -10.84 -8.13 7.82
N ALA A 94 -9.66 -7.49 7.75
CA ALA A 94 -9.48 -6.14 8.28
C ALA A 94 -10.36 -5.12 7.56
N ALA A 95 -10.44 -5.17 6.23
CA ALA A 95 -11.28 -4.28 5.44
C ALA A 95 -12.78 -4.51 5.72
N LEU A 96 -13.21 -5.76 5.86
CA LEU A 96 -14.58 -6.13 6.15
C LEU A 96 -15.09 -5.52 7.47
N VAL A 97 -14.23 -5.41 8.46
CA VAL A 97 -14.56 -4.80 9.76
C VAL A 97 -14.37 -3.29 9.73
N SER A 98 -13.22 -2.83 9.21
CA SER A 98 -12.79 -1.44 9.35
C SER A 98 -13.53 -0.49 8.42
N VAL A 99 -13.92 -0.91 7.21
CA VAL A 99 -14.63 -0.03 6.28
C VAL A 99 -16.02 0.32 6.80
N PRO A 100 -16.89 -0.62 7.20
CA PRO A 100 -18.18 -0.27 7.79
C PRO A 100 -18.05 0.57 9.06
N LEU A 101 -17.08 0.22 9.92
CA LEU A 101 -16.85 0.92 11.17
C LEU A 101 -16.36 2.36 10.93
N GLY A 102 -15.45 2.57 9.98
CA GLY A 102 -14.94 3.89 9.63
C GLY A 102 -16.01 4.80 9.00
N VAL A 103 -16.88 4.24 8.16
CA VAL A 103 -18.04 4.97 7.62
C VAL A 103 -19.00 5.33 8.76
N LEU A 104 -19.32 4.39 9.64
CA LEU A 104 -20.18 4.64 10.79
C LEU A 104 -19.65 5.76 11.69
N MET A 105 -18.36 5.70 12.04
CA MET A 105 -17.69 6.76 12.82
C MET A 105 -17.67 8.11 12.10
N GLY A 106 -17.63 8.12 10.78
CA GLY A 106 -17.62 9.35 9.99
C GLY A 106 -18.99 10.04 9.92
N VAL A 107 -20.07 9.26 9.98
CA VAL A 107 -21.46 9.77 9.87
C VAL A 107 -22.08 10.02 11.25
N TRP A 108 -21.79 9.15 12.22
CA TRP A 108 -22.44 9.14 13.53
C TRP A 108 -21.45 9.46 14.65
N TRP A 109 -21.53 10.70 15.20
CA TRP A 109 -20.60 11.20 16.19
C TRP A 109 -20.48 10.35 17.47
N PRO A 110 -21.58 9.70 18.01
CA PRO A 110 -21.44 8.88 19.21
C PRO A 110 -20.57 7.63 18.97
N ALA A 111 -20.68 7.00 17.79
CA ALA A 111 -19.78 5.89 17.42
C ALA A 111 -18.33 6.36 17.38
N LYS A 112 -18.08 7.53 16.80
CA LYS A 112 -16.75 8.12 16.80
C LYS A 112 -16.24 8.37 18.20
N ALA A 113 -17.02 9.03 19.06
CA ALA A 113 -16.65 9.35 20.44
C ALA A 113 -16.35 8.10 21.29
N ALA A 114 -17.09 7.00 21.05
CA ALA A 114 -16.90 5.75 21.76
C ALA A 114 -15.64 4.98 21.31
N ILE A 115 -15.31 5.01 20.03
CA ILE A 115 -14.23 4.17 19.43
C ILE A 115 -12.91 4.90 19.34
N ASP A 116 -12.90 6.21 19.12
CA ASP A 116 -11.69 7.05 18.94
C ASP A 116 -10.64 6.87 20.05
N PRO A 117 -10.98 6.76 21.35
CA PRO A 117 -10.01 6.52 22.40
C PRO A 117 -9.24 5.21 22.21
N PHE A 118 -9.92 4.13 21.82
CA PHE A 118 -9.31 2.82 21.57
C PHE A 118 -8.40 2.85 20.33
N VAL A 119 -8.85 3.49 19.25
CA VAL A 119 -8.04 3.66 18.03
C VAL A 119 -6.78 4.46 18.35
N SER A 120 -6.89 5.54 19.11
CA SER A 120 -5.77 6.39 19.51
C SER A 120 -4.75 5.65 20.38
N LEU A 121 -5.22 4.75 21.26
CA LEU A 121 -4.36 3.91 22.11
C LEU A 121 -3.65 2.81 21.30
N LEU A 122 -4.33 2.18 20.35
CA LEU A 122 -3.82 1.03 19.61
C LEU A 122 -3.00 1.45 18.39
N ARG A 123 -3.25 2.61 17.80
CA ARG A 123 -2.57 3.13 16.61
C ARG A 123 -1.03 3.13 16.69
N PRO A 124 -0.39 3.55 17.80
CA PRO A 124 1.07 3.58 17.89
C PRO A 124 1.72 2.20 18.06
N LEU A 125 0.93 1.12 18.27
CA LEU A 125 1.46 -0.22 18.47
C LEU A 125 1.89 -0.84 17.13
N PRO A 126 3.20 -1.13 16.93
CA PRO A 126 3.64 -1.87 15.76
C PRO A 126 3.03 -3.27 15.72
N SER A 127 2.75 -3.79 14.52
CA SER A 127 2.16 -5.14 14.35
C SER A 127 2.98 -6.25 15.01
N ILE A 128 4.31 -6.09 15.07
CA ILE A 128 5.22 -7.06 15.71
C ILE A 128 4.92 -7.26 17.20
N THR A 129 4.42 -6.25 17.90
CA THR A 129 4.11 -6.36 19.33
C THR A 129 2.94 -7.29 19.62
N TRP A 130 2.11 -7.60 18.61
CA TRP A 130 0.99 -8.53 18.73
C TRP A 130 1.42 -10.00 18.60
N ILE A 131 2.65 -10.30 18.16
CA ILE A 131 3.10 -11.66 17.89
C ILE A 131 3.01 -12.56 19.14
N PRO A 132 3.54 -12.19 20.32
CA PRO A 132 3.45 -13.06 21.50
C PRO A 132 2.00 -13.35 21.90
N LEU A 133 1.13 -12.34 21.80
CA LEU A 133 -0.26 -12.45 22.19
C LEU A 133 -1.05 -13.33 21.21
N THR A 134 -0.80 -13.17 19.91
CA THR A 134 -1.45 -14.00 18.87
C THR A 134 -0.97 -15.43 18.89
N ILE A 135 0.29 -15.69 19.26
CA ILE A 135 0.79 -17.06 19.49
C ILE A 135 0.08 -17.69 20.70
N LEU A 136 -0.10 -16.92 21.77
CA LEU A 136 -0.78 -17.42 22.98
C LEU A 136 -2.26 -17.76 22.70
N TRP A 137 -2.95 -16.96 21.91
CA TRP A 137 -4.37 -17.13 21.62
C TRP A 137 -4.68 -18.16 20.54
N LEU A 138 -3.85 -18.21 19.50
CA LEU A 138 -4.12 -18.97 18.27
C LEU A 138 -3.11 -20.12 18.03
N GLY A 139 -2.06 -20.22 18.88
CA GLY A 139 -0.96 -21.12 18.65
C GLY A 139 -0.06 -20.68 17.49
N ILE A 140 0.99 -21.45 17.22
CA ILE A 140 1.88 -21.24 16.07
C ILE A 140 1.24 -21.88 14.85
N GLY A 141 0.81 -21.09 13.88
CA GLY A 141 0.12 -21.59 12.68
C GLY A 141 -0.28 -20.51 11.70
N GLU A 142 -1.11 -20.88 10.73
CA GLU A 142 -1.59 -19.95 9.68
C GLU A 142 -2.52 -18.88 10.25
N SER A 143 -3.37 -19.24 11.21
CA SER A 143 -4.30 -18.29 11.86
C SER A 143 -3.55 -17.16 12.57
N GLN A 144 -2.44 -17.48 13.24
CA GLN A 144 -1.60 -16.49 13.92
C GLN A 144 -1.01 -15.48 12.93
N LYS A 145 -0.46 -15.94 11.80
CA LYS A 145 0.14 -15.07 10.78
C LYS A 145 -0.92 -14.15 10.13
N THR A 146 -2.08 -14.74 9.82
CA THR A 146 -3.23 -13.99 9.30
C THR A 146 -3.71 -12.93 10.29
N ALA A 147 -3.75 -13.26 11.59
CA ALA A 147 -4.12 -12.32 12.66
C ALA A 147 -3.15 -11.14 12.77
N ILE A 148 -1.83 -11.36 12.58
CA ILE A 148 -0.84 -10.27 12.56
C ILE A 148 -1.10 -9.31 11.40
N VAL A 149 -1.42 -9.83 10.22
CA VAL A 149 -1.81 -9.00 9.06
C VAL A 149 -3.07 -8.21 9.37
N PHE A 150 -4.08 -8.85 9.95
CA PHE A 150 -5.31 -8.17 10.40
C PHE A 150 -4.99 -7.04 11.37
N MET A 151 -4.23 -7.32 12.45
CA MET A 151 -3.87 -6.34 13.49
C MET A 151 -3.05 -5.18 12.94
N GLY A 152 -2.17 -5.43 11.96
CA GLY A 152 -1.39 -4.39 11.32
C GLY A 152 -2.18 -3.54 10.31
N SER A 153 -3.32 -4.02 9.84
CA SER A 153 -4.06 -3.39 8.73
C SER A 153 -5.31 -2.64 9.19
N TRP A 154 -6.08 -3.20 10.15
CA TRP A 154 -7.43 -2.73 10.47
C TRP A 154 -7.49 -1.27 10.93
N ILE A 155 -6.53 -0.82 11.75
CA ILE A 155 -6.49 0.57 12.24
C ILE A 155 -6.24 1.56 11.09
N TYR A 156 -5.33 1.23 10.19
CA TYR A 156 -5.03 2.10 9.04
C TYR A 156 -6.23 2.18 8.10
N ILE A 157 -6.85 1.05 7.76
CA ILE A 157 -8.08 1.02 6.95
C ILE A 157 -9.18 1.85 7.60
N LEU A 158 -9.37 1.70 8.93
CA LEU A 158 -10.34 2.47 9.70
C LEU A 158 -10.11 3.97 9.59
N ILE A 159 -8.88 4.42 9.81
CA ILE A 159 -8.51 5.84 9.76
C ILE A 159 -8.71 6.40 8.36
N TYR A 160 -8.21 5.72 7.30
CA TYR A 160 -8.39 6.17 5.93
C TYR A 160 -9.86 6.23 5.53
N THR A 161 -10.67 5.27 5.97
CA THR A 161 -12.10 5.26 5.72
C THR A 161 -12.81 6.39 6.45
N LEU A 162 -12.50 6.60 7.72
CA LEU A 162 -13.04 7.69 8.53
C LEU A 162 -12.73 9.07 7.91
N GLU A 163 -11.47 9.30 7.53
CA GLU A 163 -11.07 10.57 6.93
C GLU A 163 -11.70 10.78 5.52
N SER A 164 -11.83 9.71 4.74
CA SER A 164 -12.52 9.77 3.44
C SER A 164 -14.00 10.09 3.60
N THR A 165 -14.64 9.52 4.62
CA THR A 165 -16.05 9.76 4.95
C THR A 165 -16.29 11.21 5.40
N LYS A 166 -15.41 11.77 6.23
CA LYS A 166 -15.50 13.17 6.69
C LYS A 166 -15.34 14.20 5.56
N ARG A 167 -14.65 13.84 4.47
CA ARG A 167 -14.44 14.72 3.30
C ARG A 167 -15.61 14.75 2.33
N VAL A 168 -16.65 13.95 2.57
CA VAL A 168 -17.86 13.98 1.74
C VAL A 168 -18.57 15.33 1.90
N ASP A 169 -18.92 15.95 0.77
CA ASP A 169 -19.59 17.25 0.76
C ASP A 169 -20.93 17.19 1.52
N PRO A 170 -21.10 18.00 2.57
CA PRO A 170 -22.37 18.06 3.32
C PRO A 170 -23.58 18.44 2.46
N LEU A 171 -23.37 19.09 1.31
CA LEU A 171 -24.44 19.45 0.39
C LEU A 171 -25.10 18.20 -0.17
N LEU A 172 -24.34 17.15 -0.50
CA LEU A 172 -24.89 15.88 -0.98
C LEU A 172 -25.78 15.21 0.05
N ILE A 173 -25.39 15.27 1.33
CA ILE A 173 -26.16 14.71 2.45
C ILE A 173 -27.48 15.49 2.64
N ARG A 174 -27.41 16.83 2.60
CA ARG A 174 -28.61 17.69 2.72
C ARG A 174 -29.57 17.48 1.55
N ALA A 175 -29.05 17.42 0.32
CA ALA A 175 -29.88 17.19 -0.86
C ALA A 175 -30.61 15.85 -0.78
N ALA A 176 -29.93 14.78 -0.39
CA ALA A 176 -30.55 13.46 -0.22
C ALA A 176 -31.62 13.46 0.88
N ARG A 177 -31.38 14.19 1.98
CA ARG A 177 -32.35 14.31 3.07
C ARG A 177 -33.60 15.09 2.65
N ASN A 178 -33.45 16.17 1.86
CA ASN A 178 -34.57 16.93 1.30
C ASN A 178 -35.41 16.09 0.32
N LEU A 179 -34.80 15.10 -0.34
CA LEU A 179 -35.51 14.12 -1.19
C LEU A 179 -36.16 12.98 -0.42
N GLY A 180 -36.17 13.02 0.92
CA GLY A 180 -36.81 12.03 1.77
C GLY A 180 -36.00 10.74 1.99
N ALA A 181 -34.70 10.73 1.70
CA ALA A 181 -33.86 9.57 1.92
C ALA A 181 -33.67 9.33 3.45
N SER A 182 -33.79 8.07 3.88
CA SER A 182 -33.51 7.66 5.26
C SER A 182 -32.01 7.75 5.57
N ASP A 183 -31.64 7.91 6.84
CA ASP A 183 -30.23 8.01 7.25
C ASP A 183 -29.40 6.79 6.80
N PHE A 184 -29.95 5.59 6.82
CA PHE A 184 -29.30 4.39 6.29
C PHE A 184 -29.11 4.45 4.76
N ALA A 185 -30.09 4.95 4.02
CA ALA A 185 -29.97 5.14 2.57
C ALA A 185 -28.93 6.20 2.24
N ILE A 186 -28.87 7.30 3.00
CA ILE A 186 -27.84 8.34 2.85
C ILE A 186 -26.46 7.74 3.11
N MET A 187 -26.27 7.01 4.21
CA MET A 187 -25.00 6.38 4.54
C MET A 187 -24.52 5.43 3.42
N ARG A 188 -25.41 4.55 2.94
CA ARG A 188 -25.06 3.49 1.98
C ARG A 188 -24.91 4.03 0.54
N LYS A 189 -25.82 4.90 0.08
CA LYS A 189 -25.92 5.30 -1.33
C LYS A 189 -25.23 6.62 -1.62
N VAL A 190 -25.06 7.50 -0.63
CA VAL A 190 -24.46 8.82 -0.82
C VAL A 190 -23.08 8.86 -0.22
N VAL A 191 -22.98 8.66 1.10
CA VAL A 191 -21.70 8.84 1.82
C VAL A 191 -20.67 7.78 1.41
N LEU A 192 -21.05 6.50 1.44
CA LEU A 192 -20.13 5.42 1.05
C LEU A 192 -19.65 5.57 -0.39
N MET A 193 -20.57 5.90 -1.33
CA MET A 193 -20.21 6.05 -2.74
C MET A 193 -19.33 7.28 -2.98
N ALA A 194 -19.59 8.40 -2.31
CA ALA A 194 -18.76 9.60 -2.41
C ALA A 194 -17.38 9.42 -1.75
N ALA A 195 -17.29 8.64 -0.66
CA ALA A 195 -16.03 8.35 0.02
C ALA A 195 -15.21 7.23 -0.66
N LEU A 196 -15.82 6.41 -1.51
CA LEU A 196 -15.23 5.20 -2.09
C LEU A 196 -13.86 5.43 -2.76
N PRO A 197 -13.62 6.49 -3.55
CA PRO A 197 -12.30 6.74 -4.13
C PRO A 197 -11.21 6.92 -3.08
N GLY A 198 -11.51 7.66 -2.00
CA GLY A 198 -10.58 7.85 -0.89
C GLY A 198 -10.36 6.58 -0.07
N ILE A 199 -11.41 5.77 0.13
CA ILE A 199 -11.32 4.47 0.79
C ILE A 199 -10.40 3.54 0.00
N ILE A 200 -10.60 3.42 -1.32
CA ILE A 200 -9.75 2.56 -2.18
C ILE A 200 -8.30 3.02 -2.17
N SER A 201 -8.05 4.33 -2.21
CA SER A 201 -6.70 4.86 -2.07
C SER A 201 -6.06 4.48 -0.72
N GLY A 202 -6.82 4.54 0.37
CA GLY A 202 -6.38 4.10 1.70
C GLY A 202 -6.14 2.59 1.78
N LEU A 203 -6.99 1.79 1.15
CA LEU A 203 -6.82 0.34 1.04
C LEU A 203 -5.52 -0.03 0.32
N LYS A 204 -5.16 0.66 -0.75
CA LYS A 204 -3.89 0.42 -1.47
C LYS A 204 -2.67 0.70 -0.59
N VAL A 205 -2.64 1.83 0.10
CA VAL A 205 -1.55 2.14 1.03
C VAL A 205 -1.46 1.09 2.13
N THR A 206 -2.59 0.67 2.67
CA THR A 206 -2.63 -0.32 3.75
C THR A 206 -2.24 -1.72 3.27
N LEU A 207 -2.50 -2.07 2.02
CA LEU A 207 -2.05 -3.35 1.45
C LEU A 207 -0.53 -3.47 1.46
N ALA A 208 0.20 -2.40 1.14
CA ALA A 208 1.67 -2.38 1.25
C ALA A 208 2.14 -2.58 2.71
N ILE A 209 1.44 -1.98 3.68
CA ILE A 209 1.71 -2.22 5.12
C ILE A 209 1.44 -3.68 5.49
N SER A 210 0.38 -4.28 4.95
CA SER A 210 0.00 -5.68 5.19
C SER A 210 1.11 -6.66 4.76
N TRP A 211 1.79 -6.39 3.66
CA TRP A 211 2.96 -7.15 3.22
C TRP A 211 4.10 -7.07 4.24
N SER A 212 4.39 -5.90 4.78
CA SER A 212 5.41 -5.77 5.83
C SER A 212 5.04 -6.57 7.09
N CYS A 213 3.76 -6.59 7.45
CA CYS A 213 3.27 -7.34 8.61
C CYS A 213 3.43 -8.85 8.44
N VAL A 214 3.07 -9.41 7.26
CA VAL A 214 3.20 -10.86 7.02
C VAL A 214 4.64 -11.30 7.01
N ILE A 215 5.55 -10.53 6.38
CA ILE A 215 6.98 -10.86 6.35
C ILE A 215 7.53 -10.94 7.77
N THR A 216 7.20 -9.97 8.62
CA THR A 216 7.61 -9.97 10.03
C THR A 216 7.08 -11.20 10.78
N ALA A 217 5.81 -11.57 10.56
CA ALA A 217 5.23 -12.78 11.18
C ALA A 217 5.89 -14.07 10.68
N GLU A 218 6.21 -14.14 9.40
CA GLU A 218 6.85 -15.29 8.77
C GLU A 218 8.29 -15.48 9.22
N MET A 219 9.04 -14.40 9.44
CA MET A 219 10.42 -14.48 9.95
C MET A 219 10.50 -15.10 11.34
N ILE A 220 9.46 -14.99 12.15
CA ILE A 220 9.48 -15.47 13.54
C ILE A 220 8.92 -16.89 13.67
N ALA A 221 7.87 -17.23 12.94
CA ALA A 221 7.10 -18.42 13.22
C ALA A 221 6.64 -19.23 11.99
N ALA A 222 7.26 -19.03 10.80
CA ALA A 222 6.82 -19.73 9.60
C ALA A 222 7.83 -20.76 9.09
N GLN A 223 7.30 -21.90 8.61
CA GLN A 223 8.08 -22.88 7.84
C GLN A 223 8.04 -22.58 6.34
N THR A 224 6.99 -21.93 5.86
CA THR A 224 6.77 -21.56 4.46
C THR A 224 6.42 -20.09 4.34
N GLY A 225 6.85 -19.47 3.26
CA GLY A 225 6.61 -18.05 2.96
C GLY A 225 7.91 -17.33 2.61
N LEU A 226 7.77 -16.13 2.04
CA LEU A 226 8.92 -15.33 1.61
C LEU A 226 9.79 -14.88 2.79
N GLY A 227 9.16 -14.51 3.91
CA GLY A 227 9.88 -14.18 5.15
C GLY A 227 10.59 -15.40 5.77
N ALA A 228 9.99 -16.58 5.65
CA ALA A 228 10.61 -17.83 6.12
C ALA A 228 11.87 -18.20 5.31
N ILE A 229 11.86 -17.97 3.98
CA ILE A 229 13.05 -18.15 3.14
C ILE A 229 14.18 -17.25 3.62
N ILE A 230 13.90 -15.94 3.81
CA ILE A 230 14.89 -14.97 4.29
C ILE A 230 15.47 -15.39 5.64
N TRP A 231 14.62 -15.83 6.57
CA TRP A 231 15.07 -16.20 7.90
C TRP A 231 15.95 -17.44 7.89
N ARG A 232 15.54 -18.49 7.17
CA ARG A 232 16.35 -19.73 7.03
C ARG A 232 17.68 -19.48 6.32
N ALA A 233 17.66 -18.68 5.25
CA ALA A 233 18.86 -18.31 4.53
C ALA A 233 19.85 -17.52 5.40
N LYS A 234 19.34 -16.58 6.18
CA LYS A 234 20.15 -15.81 7.16
C LYS A 234 20.77 -16.73 8.22
N ASP A 235 20.00 -17.66 8.79
CA ASP A 235 20.51 -18.61 9.80
C ASP A 235 21.53 -19.60 9.20
N GLY A 236 21.38 -19.96 7.92
CA GLY A 236 22.33 -20.75 7.16
C GLY A 236 23.55 -19.98 6.62
N GLY A 237 23.60 -18.66 6.79
CA GLY A 237 24.68 -17.81 6.27
C GLY A 237 24.65 -17.58 4.75
N ASP A 238 23.57 -17.97 4.08
CA ASP A 238 23.39 -17.79 2.63
C ASP A 238 22.77 -16.41 2.31
N LEU A 239 23.63 -15.40 2.20
CA LEU A 239 23.17 -14.03 1.88
C LEU A 239 22.68 -13.89 0.43
N ALA A 240 23.09 -14.75 -0.51
CA ALA A 240 22.55 -14.72 -1.85
C ALA A 240 21.06 -15.08 -1.84
N LEU A 241 20.70 -16.12 -1.10
CA LEU A 241 19.31 -16.54 -0.93
C LEU A 241 18.49 -15.51 -0.12
N VAL A 242 19.09 -14.81 0.85
CA VAL A 242 18.44 -13.66 1.53
C VAL A 242 18.04 -12.59 0.52
N LEU A 243 18.96 -12.19 -0.37
CA LEU A 243 18.69 -11.20 -1.40
C LEU A 243 17.64 -11.67 -2.41
N VAL A 244 17.65 -12.96 -2.77
CA VAL A 244 16.57 -13.55 -3.60
C VAL A 244 15.22 -13.43 -2.91
N GLY A 245 15.12 -13.73 -1.62
CA GLY A 245 13.89 -13.56 -0.85
C GLY A 245 13.40 -12.10 -0.84
N MET A 246 14.31 -11.14 -0.63
CA MET A 246 13.99 -9.71 -0.66
C MET A 246 13.49 -9.24 -2.05
N ILE A 247 14.13 -9.71 -3.12
CA ILE A 247 13.71 -9.45 -4.50
C ILE A 247 12.34 -10.09 -4.75
N GLY A 248 12.15 -11.33 -4.31
CA GLY A 248 10.88 -12.06 -4.40
C GLY A 248 9.72 -11.30 -3.74
N ILE A 249 9.93 -10.74 -2.55
CA ILE A 249 8.95 -9.87 -1.88
C ILE A 249 8.66 -8.65 -2.76
N SER A 250 9.69 -7.93 -3.20
CA SER A 250 9.54 -6.70 -3.97
C SER A 250 8.76 -6.93 -5.26
N VAL A 251 9.08 -7.99 -5.99
CA VAL A 251 8.39 -8.37 -7.23
C VAL A 251 6.94 -8.76 -6.94
N THR A 252 6.69 -9.54 -5.89
CA THR A 252 5.32 -9.97 -5.52
C THR A 252 4.45 -8.77 -5.14
N VAL A 253 4.97 -7.83 -4.33
CA VAL A 253 4.27 -6.60 -3.95
C VAL A 253 3.98 -5.74 -5.19
N LEU A 254 4.96 -5.56 -6.09
CA LEU A 254 4.75 -4.81 -7.33
C LEU A 254 3.67 -5.42 -8.24
N ILE A 255 3.62 -6.75 -8.32
CA ILE A 255 2.57 -7.45 -9.07
C ILE A 255 1.21 -7.23 -8.40
N ALA A 256 1.13 -7.39 -7.08
CA ALA A 256 -0.08 -7.15 -6.31
C ALA A 256 -0.61 -5.72 -6.50
N ASP A 257 0.26 -4.70 -6.41
CA ASP A 257 -0.09 -3.31 -6.63
C ASP A 257 -0.64 -3.07 -8.05
N ARG A 258 -0.01 -3.68 -9.07
CA ARG A 258 -0.49 -3.56 -10.46
C ARG A 258 -1.87 -4.20 -10.67
N ILE A 259 -2.14 -5.33 -9.98
CA ILE A 259 -3.45 -5.98 -10.00
C ILE A 259 -4.49 -5.05 -9.35
N VAL A 260 -4.19 -4.51 -8.17
CA VAL A 260 -5.09 -3.59 -7.46
C VAL A 260 -5.33 -2.31 -8.27
N ASP A 261 -4.31 -1.75 -8.91
CA ASP A 261 -4.45 -0.60 -9.82
C ASP A 261 -5.39 -0.89 -11.01
N ARG A 262 -5.33 -2.10 -11.55
CA ARG A 262 -6.25 -2.51 -12.62
C ARG A 262 -7.67 -2.67 -12.11
N LEU A 263 -7.85 -3.28 -10.94
CA LEU A 263 -9.16 -3.42 -10.30
C LEU A 263 -9.77 -2.06 -9.98
N GLU A 264 -9.00 -1.13 -9.39
CA GLU A 264 -9.45 0.24 -9.15
C GLU A 264 -10.00 0.90 -10.42
N ARG A 265 -9.29 0.75 -11.54
CA ARG A 265 -9.72 1.29 -12.83
C ARG A 265 -11.03 0.69 -13.36
N ILE A 266 -11.35 -0.54 -12.99
CA ILE A 266 -12.59 -1.20 -13.37
C ILE A 266 -13.75 -0.75 -12.47
N PHE A 267 -13.50 -0.63 -11.16
CA PHE A 267 -14.53 -0.31 -10.18
C PHE A 267 -14.83 1.19 -10.07
N LEU A 268 -13.92 2.08 -10.49
CA LEU A 268 -14.06 3.54 -10.41
C LEU A 268 -13.96 4.24 -11.78
N PRO A 269 -14.80 3.90 -12.77
CA PRO A 269 -14.71 4.52 -14.09
C PRO A 269 -14.98 6.04 -14.07
N TRP A 270 -15.76 6.53 -13.12
CA TRP A 270 -16.11 7.96 -12.98
C TRP A 270 -14.95 8.83 -12.44
N GLU A 271 -13.97 8.25 -11.76
CA GLU A 271 -12.81 9.00 -11.28
C GLU A 271 -11.88 9.42 -12.43
N ARG A 272 -11.90 8.70 -13.56
CA ARG A 272 -11.13 9.06 -14.76
C ARG A 272 -11.62 10.37 -15.38
N ALA A 273 -12.92 10.62 -15.38
CA ALA A 273 -13.49 11.83 -15.94
C ALA A 273 -13.13 13.11 -15.13
N ARG A 274 -12.66 12.96 -13.89
CA ARG A 274 -12.22 14.08 -13.04
C ARG A 274 -10.73 14.41 -13.16
N ARG A 275 -9.90 13.48 -13.66
CA ARG A 275 -8.43 13.64 -13.76
C ARG A 275 -7.96 14.02 -15.17
N GLY A 276 -8.83 13.99 -16.18
CA GLY A 276 -8.60 14.48 -17.55
C GLY A 276 -9.21 15.84 -17.76
#